data_b9e55a7b31cf54f1d781181fe34950ce
#
_entry.id   b9e55a7b31cf54f1d781181fe34950ce
#
_cell.length_a   1.000
_cell.length_b   1.000
_cell.length_c   1.000
_cell.angle_alpha   90.00
_cell.angle_beta   90.00
_cell.angle_gamma   90.00
#
_symmetry.space_group_name_H-M   'P 1'
#
loop_
_entity.id
_entity.type
_entity.pdbx_description
1 polymer ?
#
loop_
_entity_poly.entity_id
_entity_poly.type
_entity_poly.pdbx_seq_one_letter_code
_entity_poly.pdbx_strand_id
1 'polypeptide(L)'
;MKYMLMMRFMNQYLERTLSWLGAYEVPVVLLSATLPFERKNRLVSAYMNNAEAIQPDYAAALPRITYTDKQSIETINFPKSEQQNTVKLSYVSETDIVETVNKKMANGGCVGIILNTVSRAQQLYRLLRASDISADMLLIHSEFLPSDRIRIESQIRELLGKPSDKRTRRPERCIVVGTQVLEQSLDIDFDLLITDMSPVDLLLQRIGRLHRHNRVRPSGLDNPECYIISRGDEKDTSELIYGRYLLKADKGSVEL
;
A
#
# COMPACT_ATOMS: atom_id res chain seq x y z
N MET A 1 -14.22 7.41 -13.42
CA MET A 1 -14.49 8.86 -13.55
C MET A 1 -14.79 9.55 -12.22
N LYS A 2 -15.64 9.00 -11.34
CA LYS A 2 -16.00 9.62 -10.05
C LYS A 2 -14.80 9.78 -9.09
N TYR A 3 -13.92 8.80 -8.95
CA TYR A 3 -12.73 8.83 -8.09
C TYR A 3 -11.66 9.82 -8.58
N MET A 4 -11.43 9.88 -9.87
CA MET A 4 -10.46 10.82 -10.47
C MET A 4 -10.91 12.28 -10.33
N LEU A 5 -12.22 12.53 -10.44
CA LEU A 5 -12.82 13.84 -10.16
C LEU A 5 -12.69 14.20 -8.66
N MET A 6 -12.94 13.24 -7.77
CA MET A 6 -12.82 13.43 -6.32
C MET A 6 -11.36 13.70 -5.91
N MET A 7 -10.38 13.01 -6.49
CA MET A 7 -8.95 13.27 -6.25
C MET A 7 -8.53 14.66 -6.76
N ARG A 8 -8.99 15.09 -7.93
CA ARG A 8 -8.73 16.44 -8.45
C ARG A 8 -9.34 17.51 -7.54
N PHE A 9 -10.57 17.30 -7.11
CA PHE A 9 -11.27 18.21 -6.21
C PHE A 9 -10.56 18.31 -4.85
N MET A 10 -10.22 17.18 -4.24
CA MET A 10 -9.48 17.14 -2.98
C MET A 10 -8.10 17.80 -3.10
N ASN A 11 -7.44 17.64 -4.24
CA ASN A 11 -6.16 18.29 -4.49
C ASN A 11 -6.28 19.80 -4.54
N GLN A 12 -7.26 20.33 -5.26
CA GLN A 12 -7.53 21.77 -5.33
C GLN A 12 -7.93 22.34 -3.97
N TYR A 13 -8.75 21.58 -3.22
CA TYR A 13 -9.14 21.97 -1.86
C TYR A 13 -7.94 22.08 -0.94
N LEU A 14 -7.03 21.09 -0.96
CA LEU A 14 -5.81 21.11 -0.16
C LEU A 14 -4.90 22.28 -0.54
N GLU A 15 -4.67 22.53 -1.83
CA GLU A 15 -3.87 23.64 -2.31
C GLU A 15 -4.47 25.00 -1.86
N ARG A 16 -5.79 25.15 -1.95
CA ARG A 16 -6.48 26.37 -1.48
C ARG A 16 -6.37 26.56 0.03
N THR A 17 -6.51 25.47 0.79
CA THR A 17 -6.34 25.51 2.25
C THR A 17 -4.91 25.91 2.63
N LEU A 18 -3.91 25.35 1.96
CA LEU A 18 -2.50 25.71 2.18
C LEU A 18 -2.22 27.18 1.86
N SER A 19 -2.79 27.71 0.78
CA SER A 19 -2.66 29.13 0.44
C SER A 19 -3.21 30.04 1.56
N TRP A 20 -4.35 29.70 2.14
CA TRP A 20 -4.87 30.44 3.28
C TRP A 20 -4.02 30.31 4.53
N LEU A 21 -3.63 29.07 4.89
CA LEU A 21 -2.76 28.84 6.04
C LEU A 21 -1.42 29.56 5.91
N GLY A 22 -0.87 29.58 4.71
CA GLY A 22 0.33 30.37 4.40
C GLY A 22 0.13 31.87 4.52
N ALA A 23 -1.02 32.42 4.10
CA ALA A 23 -1.33 33.83 4.24
C ALA A 23 -1.48 34.24 5.71
N TYR A 24 -1.97 33.35 6.57
CA TYR A 24 -2.11 33.58 8.02
C TYR A 24 -0.88 33.14 8.83
N GLU A 25 0.19 32.71 8.17
CA GLU A 25 1.44 32.25 8.81
C GLU A 25 1.27 31.07 9.78
N VAL A 26 0.27 30.24 9.52
CA VAL A 26 0.03 29.06 10.33
C VAL A 26 1.04 27.97 9.94
N PRO A 27 1.82 27.42 10.89
CA PRO A 27 2.73 26.30 10.59
C PRO A 27 1.97 25.08 10.12
N VAL A 28 2.47 24.42 9.06
CA VAL A 28 1.86 23.22 8.47
C VAL A 28 2.91 22.11 8.35
N VAL A 29 2.56 20.91 8.74
CA VAL A 29 3.35 19.70 8.51
C VAL A 29 2.55 18.72 7.67
N LEU A 30 3.10 18.33 6.53
CA LEU A 30 2.52 17.30 5.65
C LEU A 30 3.39 16.06 5.69
N LEU A 31 2.79 14.92 6.04
CA LEU A 31 3.47 13.63 6.08
C LEU A 31 2.92 12.74 4.96
N SER A 32 3.81 12.17 4.17
CA SER A 32 3.46 11.22 3.10
C SER A 32 4.56 10.19 2.94
N ALA A 33 4.17 8.93 2.74
CA ALA A 33 5.10 7.87 2.39
C ALA A 33 5.59 8.00 0.94
N THR A 34 4.71 8.50 0.06
CA THR A 34 4.98 8.68 -1.37
C THR A 34 4.43 10.04 -1.80
N LEU A 35 5.30 10.96 -2.15
CA LEU A 35 4.90 12.29 -2.62
C LEU A 35 5.67 12.60 -3.90
N PRO A 36 5.01 12.49 -5.09
CA PRO A 36 5.63 12.84 -6.36
C PRO A 36 6.15 14.29 -6.35
N PHE A 37 7.27 14.51 -7.03
CA PHE A 37 7.93 15.81 -7.05
C PHE A 37 6.98 16.95 -7.47
N GLU A 38 6.25 16.79 -8.56
CA GLU A 38 5.30 17.81 -9.03
C GLU A 38 4.23 18.15 -7.98
N ARG A 39 3.75 17.12 -7.28
CA ARG A 39 2.77 17.28 -6.22
C ARG A 39 3.36 18.05 -5.03
N LYS A 40 4.56 17.69 -4.60
CA LYS A 40 5.29 18.40 -3.55
C LYS A 40 5.44 19.87 -3.91
N ASN A 41 5.90 20.15 -5.13
CA ASN A 41 6.11 21.52 -5.61
C ASN A 41 4.82 22.34 -5.56
N ARG A 42 3.70 21.81 -6.04
CA ARG A 42 2.40 22.49 -5.97
C ARG A 42 1.97 22.81 -4.53
N LEU A 43 2.17 21.88 -3.60
CA LEU A 43 1.78 22.10 -2.19
C LEU A 43 2.64 23.18 -1.53
N VAL A 44 3.96 23.17 -1.77
CA VAL A 44 4.86 24.20 -1.24
C VAL A 44 4.57 25.55 -1.87
N SER A 45 4.41 25.61 -3.19
CA SER A 45 4.06 26.86 -3.91
C SER A 45 2.72 27.44 -3.46
N ALA A 46 1.73 26.58 -3.18
CA ALA A 46 0.44 27.01 -2.66
C ALA A 46 0.57 27.63 -1.26
N TYR A 47 1.37 27.04 -0.37
CA TYR A 47 1.63 27.58 0.96
C TYR A 47 2.40 28.92 0.92
N MET A 48 3.39 29.01 0.04
CA MET A 48 4.18 30.24 -0.12
C MET A 48 3.40 31.37 -0.83
N ASN A 49 2.27 31.06 -1.47
CA ASN A 49 1.58 31.97 -2.40
C ASN A 49 2.51 32.49 -3.50
N ASN A 50 3.50 31.69 -3.89
CA ASN A 50 4.50 32.00 -4.90
C ASN A 50 4.66 30.82 -5.85
N ALA A 51 4.79 31.08 -7.14
CA ALA A 51 4.96 30.07 -8.18
C ALA A 51 6.42 29.66 -8.42
N GLU A 52 7.35 29.99 -7.53
CA GLU A 52 8.74 29.57 -7.68
C GLU A 52 8.84 28.06 -7.72
N ALA A 53 9.36 27.56 -8.84
CA ALA A 53 9.53 26.14 -9.05
C ALA A 53 10.72 25.64 -8.22
N ILE A 54 10.46 24.65 -7.36
CA ILE A 54 11.52 23.87 -6.73
C ILE A 54 12.26 23.13 -7.85
N GLN A 55 13.57 23.25 -7.92
CA GLN A 55 14.38 22.50 -8.89
C GLN A 55 14.22 21.00 -8.64
N PRO A 56 13.98 20.21 -9.71
CA PRO A 56 13.84 18.76 -9.55
C PRO A 56 15.18 18.15 -9.12
N ASP A 57 15.19 17.55 -7.95
CA ASP A 57 16.28 16.71 -7.51
C ASP A 57 15.83 15.23 -7.60
N TYR A 58 16.02 14.64 -8.77
CA TYR A 58 15.68 13.23 -9.03
C TYR A 58 16.63 12.25 -8.35
N ALA A 59 17.81 12.72 -7.91
CA ALA A 59 18.83 11.89 -7.25
C ALA A 59 18.65 11.83 -5.73
N ALA A 60 17.74 12.65 -5.19
CA ALA A 60 17.55 12.74 -3.75
C ALA A 60 17.00 11.44 -3.16
N ALA A 61 17.72 10.92 -2.15
CA ALA A 61 17.30 9.75 -1.39
C ALA A 61 16.03 10.01 -0.57
N LEU A 62 15.27 8.96 -0.28
CA LEU A 62 14.21 8.96 0.73
C LEU A 62 14.75 8.26 1.99
N PRO A 63 14.32 8.65 3.19
CA PRO A 63 13.41 9.77 3.51
C PRO A 63 14.07 11.14 3.37
N ARG A 64 13.24 12.18 3.17
CA ARG A 64 13.68 13.58 3.10
C ARG A 64 12.67 14.52 3.74
N ILE A 65 13.12 15.66 4.25
CA ILE A 65 12.29 16.76 4.73
C ILE A 65 12.48 17.95 3.79
N THR A 66 11.39 18.49 3.26
CA THR A 66 11.39 19.77 2.55
C THR A 66 10.61 20.77 3.41
N TYR A 67 11.20 21.92 3.69
CA TYR A 67 10.57 22.96 4.48
C TYR A 67 10.79 24.34 3.84
N THR A 68 9.99 25.31 4.22
CA THR A 68 10.09 26.70 3.79
C THR A 68 9.78 27.63 4.95
N ASP A 69 10.51 28.73 5.01
CA ASP A 69 10.25 29.88 5.86
C ASP A 69 9.58 31.04 5.07
N LYS A 70 9.07 30.76 3.87
CA LYS A 70 8.53 31.67 2.86
C LYS A 70 9.58 32.52 2.10
N GLN A 71 10.82 32.57 2.54
CA GLN A 71 11.90 33.24 1.84
C GLN A 71 12.72 32.26 1.01
N SER A 72 12.91 31.06 1.55
CA SER A 72 13.67 30.00 0.91
C SER A 72 12.93 28.66 0.98
N ILE A 73 13.35 27.73 0.14
CA ILE A 73 12.92 26.34 0.17
C ILE A 73 14.17 25.48 0.37
N GLU A 74 14.20 24.76 1.45
CA GLU A 74 15.31 23.89 1.79
C GLU A 74 14.91 22.43 1.85
N THR A 75 15.84 21.54 1.54
CA THR A 75 15.62 20.10 1.60
C THR A 75 16.74 19.42 2.38
N ILE A 76 16.37 18.69 3.41
CA ILE A 76 17.26 17.84 4.19
C ILE A 76 17.11 16.42 3.69
N ASN A 77 18.19 15.86 3.19
CA ASN A 77 18.27 14.46 2.78
C ASN A 77 18.88 13.62 3.91
N PHE A 78 18.31 12.44 4.13
CA PHE A 78 18.87 11.48 5.07
C PHE A 78 19.68 10.42 4.30
N PRO A 79 20.68 9.80 4.95
CA PRO A 79 21.44 8.74 4.32
C PRO A 79 20.49 7.60 3.88
N LYS A 80 20.77 7.01 2.74
CA LYS A 80 20.04 5.84 2.26
C LYS A 80 20.19 4.71 3.29
N SER A 81 19.11 4.00 3.55
CA SER A 81 19.19 2.73 4.28
C SER A 81 20.07 1.77 3.47
N GLU A 82 21.03 1.13 4.11
CA GLU A 82 21.87 0.10 3.48
C GLU A 82 21.06 -1.18 3.17
N GLN A 83 19.90 -1.34 3.80
CA GLN A 83 19.00 -2.45 3.54
C GLN A 83 18.12 -2.15 2.32
N GLN A 84 18.56 -2.60 1.16
CA GLN A 84 17.71 -2.70 -0.03
C GLN A 84 17.03 -4.06 -0.01
N ASN A 85 15.73 -4.06 0.24
CA ASN A 85 14.93 -5.27 0.13
C ASN A 85 14.47 -5.41 -1.33
N THR A 86 15.01 -6.38 -2.04
CA THR A 86 14.53 -6.74 -3.38
C THR A 86 13.32 -7.63 -3.26
N VAL A 87 12.19 -7.23 -3.85
CA VAL A 87 10.95 -7.99 -3.89
C VAL A 87 10.77 -8.59 -5.27
N LYS A 88 10.56 -9.90 -5.34
CA LYS A 88 10.24 -10.58 -6.59
C LYS A 88 8.79 -10.35 -6.96
N LEU A 89 8.55 -9.71 -8.11
CA LEU A 89 7.21 -9.55 -8.67
C LEU A 89 6.92 -10.66 -9.67
N SER A 90 5.74 -11.24 -9.57
CA SER A 90 5.23 -12.29 -10.47
C SER A 90 3.76 -12.05 -10.76
N TYR A 91 3.25 -12.62 -11.86
CA TYR A 91 1.83 -12.59 -12.16
C TYR A 91 1.18 -13.92 -11.82
N VAL A 92 -0.08 -13.87 -11.38
CA VAL A 92 -0.91 -15.05 -11.13
C VAL A 92 -2.28 -14.85 -11.77
N SER A 93 -2.80 -15.88 -12.44
CA SER A 93 -4.19 -15.85 -12.93
C SER A 93 -5.17 -15.87 -11.75
N GLU A 94 -6.31 -15.20 -11.90
CA GLU A 94 -7.37 -15.22 -10.87
C GLU A 94 -7.82 -16.66 -10.54
N THR A 95 -7.85 -17.54 -11.52
CA THR A 95 -8.18 -18.97 -11.36
C THR A 95 -7.15 -19.75 -10.55
N ASP A 96 -5.89 -19.32 -10.58
CA ASP A 96 -4.77 -20.07 -10.00
C ASP A 96 -4.39 -19.57 -8.59
N ILE A 97 -5.12 -18.58 -8.07
CA ILE A 97 -4.83 -17.99 -6.75
C ILE A 97 -4.89 -19.07 -5.66
N VAL A 98 -5.94 -19.89 -5.63
CA VAL A 98 -6.14 -20.92 -4.59
C VAL A 98 -5.01 -21.94 -4.62
N GLU A 99 -4.64 -22.43 -5.81
CA GLU A 99 -3.54 -23.35 -5.98
C GLU A 99 -2.20 -22.72 -5.58
N THR A 100 -1.95 -21.49 -6.00
CA THR A 100 -0.74 -20.73 -5.65
C THR A 100 -0.61 -20.56 -4.13
N VAL A 101 -1.68 -20.16 -3.46
CA VAL A 101 -1.72 -20.00 -2.00
C VAL A 101 -1.43 -21.33 -1.33
N ASN A 102 -2.10 -22.43 -1.74
CA ASN A 102 -1.91 -23.75 -1.15
C ASN A 102 -0.47 -24.24 -1.31
N LYS A 103 0.09 -24.10 -2.51
CA LYS A 103 1.47 -24.49 -2.82
C LYS A 103 2.49 -23.67 -2.01
N LYS A 104 2.32 -22.36 -1.94
CA LYS A 104 3.25 -21.47 -1.24
C LYS A 104 3.17 -21.62 0.28
N MET A 105 2.00 -21.95 0.82
CA MET A 105 1.80 -22.21 2.25
C MET A 105 2.05 -23.66 2.66
N ALA A 106 2.65 -24.49 1.83
CA ALA A 106 2.89 -25.91 2.16
C ALA A 106 3.63 -26.07 3.50
N ASN A 107 4.60 -25.21 3.78
CA ASN A 107 5.39 -25.20 5.02
C ASN A 107 4.92 -24.13 6.03
N GLY A 108 3.69 -23.65 5.92
CA GLY A 108 3.17 -22.59 6.77
C GLY A 108 3.29 -21.20 6.12
N GLY A 109 3.01 -20.15 6.90
CA GLY A 109 3.14 -18.76 6.50
C GLY A 109 1.86 -17.96 6.55
N CYS A 110 2.02 -16.63 6.51
CA CYS A 110 0.93 -15.66 6.57
C CYS A 110 0.84 -14.92 5.24
N VAL A 111 -0.27 -15.13 4.54
CA VAL A 111 -0.53 -14.53 3.21
C VAL A 111 -1.46 -13.34 3.33
N GLY A 112 -1.05 -12.20 2.76
CA GLY A 112 -1.91 -11.05 2.54
C GLY A 112 -2.47 -11.05 1.11
N ILE A 113 -3.78 -10.85 0.97
CA ILE A 113 -4.43 -10.71 -0.33
C ILE A 113 -5.17 -9.38 -0.35
N ILE A 114 -4.70 -8.44 -1.18
CA ILE A 114 -5.24 -7.08 -1.23
C ILE A 114 -5.93 -6.84 -2.57
N LEU A 115 -7.23 -6.64 -2.51
CA LEU A 115 -8.08 -6.45 -3.68
C LEU A 115 -8.65 -5.04 -3.75
N ASN A 116 -8.96 -4.60 -4.96
CA ASN A 116 -9.38 -3.21 -5.21
C ASN A 116 -10.85 -2.96 -4.85
N THR A 117 -11.68 -4.00 -4.74
CA THR A 117 -13.11 -3.87 -4.43
C THR A 117 -13.55 -4.81 -3.32
N VAL A 118 -14.56 -4.39 -2.55
CA VAL A 118 -15.17 -5.18 -1.48
C VAL A 118 -15.78 -6.47 -2.03
N SER A 119 -16.53 -6.39 -3.13
CA SER A 119 -17.18 -7.56 -3.76
C SER A 119 -16.17 -8.65 -4.11
N ARG A 120 -15.02 -8.27 -4.69
CA ARG A 120 -13.95 -9.24 -5.01
C ARG A 120 -13.31 -9.83 -3.76
N ALA A 121 -13.06 -9.02 -2.76
CA ALA A 121 -12.51 -9.49 -1.50
C ALA A 121 -13.44 -10.54 -0.86
N GLN A 122 -14.74 -10.29 -0.86
CA GLN A 122 -15.74 -11.23 -0.36
C GLN A 122 -15.82 -12.51 -1.22
N GLN A 123 -15.79 -12.39 -2.54
CA GLN A 123 -15.84 -13.54 -3.45
C GLN A 123 -14.62 -14.44 -3.27
N LEU A 124 -13.41 -13.87 -3.30
CA LEU A 124 -12.18 -14.64 -3.13
C LEU A 124 -12.08 -15.24 -1.72
N TYR A 125 -12.49 -14.51 -0.69
CA TYR A 125 -12.55 -15.06 0.66
C TYR A 125 -13.47 -16.29 0.75
N ARG A 126 -14.68 -16.25 0.14
CA ARG A 126 -15.58 -17.42 0.10
C ARG A 126 -14.96 -18.59 -0.65
N LEU A 127 -14.27 -18.31 -1.77
CA LEU A 127 -13.58 -19.34 -2.57
C LEU A 127 -12.47 -20.03 -1.75
N LEU A 128 -11.64 -19.25 -1.07
CA LEU A 128 -10.59 -19.77 -0.19
C LEU A 128 -11.18 -20.58 0.99
N ARG A 129 -12.26 -20.09 1.59
CA ARG A 129 -12.97 -20.80 2.67
C ARG A 129 -13.61 -22.11 2.22
N ALA A 130 -14.00 -22.22 0.97
CA ALA A 130 -14.56 -23.44 0.38
C ALA A 130 -13.47 -24.41 -0.12
N SER A 131 -12.21 -24.02 -0.16
CA SER A 131 -11.09 -24.87 -0.54
C SER A 131 -10.57 -25.69 0.65
N ASP A 132 -9.74 -26.69 0.34
CA ASP A 132 -9.13 -27.57 1.36
C ASP A 132 -7.92 -26.94 2.09
N ILE A 133 -7.75 -25.62 2.00
CA ILE A 133 -6.65 -24.90 2.67
C ILE A 133 -6.95 -24.79 4.17
N SER A 134 -6.19 -25.53 4.98
CA SER A 134 -6.25 -25.42 6.44
C SER A 134 -5.41 -24.24 6.90
N ALA A 135 -6.08 -23.11 7.18
CA ALA A 135 -5.47 -21.88 7.67
C ALA A 135 -6.49 -21.03 8.44
N ASP A 136 -6.01 -20.19 9.36
CA ASP A 136 -6.83 -19.13 9.92
C ASP A 136 -7.12 -18.09 8.84
N MET A 137 -8.39 -17.76 8.61
CA MET A 137 -8.79 -16.85 7.54
C MET A 137 -9.55 -15.66 8.08
N LEU A 138 -9.07 -14.46 7.75
CA LEU A 138 -9.68 -13.18 8.12
C LEU A 138 -10.05 -12.38 6.88
N LEU A 139 -11.20 -11.70 6.95
CA LEU A 139 -11.66 -10.76 5.92
C LEU A 139 -11.81 -9.37 6.52
N ILE A 140 -11.31 -8.35 5.83
CA ILE A 140 -11.45 -6.95 6.24
C ILE A 140 -11.69 -6.01 5.06
N HIS A 141 -12.71 -5.16 5.16
CA HIS A 141 -13.02 -4.12 4.18
C HIS A 141 -13.82 -2.97 4.81
N SER A 142 -14.07 -1.92 4.05
CA SER A 142 -14.71 -0.69 4.53
C SER A 142 -16.20 -0.82 4.87
N GLU A 143 -16.88 -1.88 4.39
CA GLU A 143 -18.32 -2.09 4.62
C GLU A 143 -18.63 -2.84 5.92
N PHE A 144 -17.64 -3.21 6.72
CA PHE A 144 -17.88 -3.71 8.08
C PHE A 144 -18.39 -2.59 8.98
N LEU A 145 -19.25 -2.94 9.94
CA LEU A 145 -19.63 -2.02 11.01
C LEU A 145 -18.34 -1.51 11.73
N PRO A 146 -18.31 -0.24 12.16
CA PRO A 146 -17.11 0.32 12.79
C PRO A 146 -16.59 -0.50 13.96
N SER A 147 -17.45 -1.03 14.81
CA SER A 147 -17.08 -1.90 15.94
C SER A 147 -16.41 -3.19 15.49
N ASP A 148 -16.97 -3.86 14.47
CA ASP A 148 -16.41 -5.10 13.93
C ASP A 148 -15.08 -4.85 13.23
N ARG A 149 -14.98 -3.77 12.49
CA ARG A 149 -13.75 -3.36 11.84
C ARG A 149 -12.64 -3.15 12.86
N ILE A 150 -12.87 -2.40 13.93
CA ILE A 150 -11.88 -2.17 15.01
C ILE A 150 -11.45 -3.50 15.63
N ARG A 151 -12.39 -4.41 15.89
CA ARG A 151 -12.11 -5.73 16.43
C ARG A 151 -11.24 -6.57 15.50
N ILE A 152 -11.55 -6.61 14.20
CA ILE A 152 -10.79 -7.36 13.20
C ILE A 152 -9.40 -6.72 13.00
N GLU A 153 -9.31 -5.39 12.92
CA GLU A 153 -8.02 -4.69 12.82
C GLU A 153 -7.11 -4.99 14.03
N SER A 154 -7.69 -5.01 15.24
CA SER A 154 -6.97 -5.37 16.45
C SER A 154 -6.48 -6.81 16.42
N GLN A 155 -7.32 -7.75 15.98
CA GLN A 155 -6.96 -9.16 15.82
C GLN A 155 -5.83 -9.35 14.79
N ILE A 156 -5.93 -8.70 13.62
CA ILE A 156 -4.89 -8.75 12.59
C ILE A 156 -3.56 -8.19 13.11
N ARG A 157 -3.61 -7.05 13.83
CA ARG A 157 -2.42 -6.45 14.42
C ARG A 157 -1.79 -7.31 15.49
N GLU A 158 -2.60 -8.01 16.28
CA GLU A 158 -2.14 -8.94 17.29
C GLU A 158 -1.43 -10.15 16.67
N LEU A 159 -2.00 -10.73 15.62
CA LEU A 159 -1.46 -11.92 14.95
C LEU A 159 -0.24 -11.61 14.06
N LEU A 160 -0.27 -10.49 13.35
CA LEU A 160 0.68 -10.18 12.27
C LEU A 160 1.53 -8.93 12.50
N GLY A 161 1.36 -8.26 13.65
CA GLY A 161 2.12 -7.07 14.00
C GLY A 161 3.57 -7.35 14.35
N LYS A 162 4.28 -6.29 14.76
CA LYS A 162 5.67 -6.37 15.19
C LYS A 162 5.84 -7.41 16.32
N PRO A 163 6.85 -8.27 16.26
CA PRO A 163 7.14 -9.18 17.35
C PRO A 163 7.30 -8.40 18.65
N SER A 164 6.52 -8.73 19.65
CA SER A 164 6.65 -8.19 21.00
C SER A 164 6.93 -9.34 21.95
N ASP A 165 7.66 -9.08 23.03
CA ASP A 165 7.96 -10.08 24.07
C ASP A 165 6.70 -10.58 24.81
N LYS A 166 5.57 -9.98 24.53
CA LYS A 166 4.27 -10.32 25.12
C LYS A 166 3.46 -11.25 24.21
N ARG A 167 3.74 -12.53 24.34
CA ARG A 167 2.83 -13.69 24.19
C ARG A 167 1.86 -13.82 22.99
N THR A 168 1.88 -13.02 21.96
CA THR A 168 1.08 -13.30 20.76
C THR A 168 1.86 -14.19 19.82
N ARG A 169 1.45 -15.42 19.72
CA ARG A 169 2.04 -16.38 18.79
C ARG A 169 1.47 -16.13 17.42
N ARG A 170 2.32 -15.68 16.48
CA ARG A 170 1.98 -15.66 15.06
C ARG A 170 1.42 -17.01 14.64
N PRO A 171 0.27 -17.07 13.95
CA PRO A 171 -0.28 -18.34 13.48
C PRO A 171 0.68 -19.01 12.50
N GLU A 172 0.71 -20.34 12.53
CA GLU A 172 1.51 -21.11 11.60
C GLU A 172 1.04 -20.93 10.16
N ARG A 173 -0.28 -20.84 9.96
CA ARG A 173 -0.91 -20.62 8.65
C ARG A 173 -2.04 -19.61 8.81
N CYS A 174 -1.94 -18.51 8.07
CA CYS A 174 -2.96 -17.45 8.11
C CYS A 174 -3.15 -16.83 6.73
N ILE A 175 -4.38 -16.54 6.36
CA ILE A 175 -4.73 -15.79 5.16
C ILE A 175 -5.57 -14.60 5.56
N VAL A 176 -5.12 -13.41 5.21
CA VAL A 176 -5.89 -12.17 5.40
C VAL A 176 -6.27 -11.63 4.03
N VAL A 177 -7.57 -11.62 3.76
CA VAL A 177 -8.13 -11.01 2.55
C VAL A 177 -8.70 -9.64 2.91
N GLY A 178 -8.38 -8.63 2.12
CA GLY A 178 -8.92 -7.30 2.37
C GLY A 178 -8.82 -6.36 1.20
N THR A 179 -9.21 -5.12 1.46
CA THR A 179 -9.13 -4.03 0.49
C THR A 179 -8.10 -2.99 0.96
N GLN A 180 -8.21 -1.75 0.51
CA GLN A 180 -7.32 -0.63 0.87
C GLN A 180 -7.13 -0.44 2.39
N VAL A 181 -7.98 -1.03 3.20
CA VAL A 181 -7.82 -1.00 4.67
C VAL A 181 -6.50 -1.63 5.12
N LEU A 182 -6.01 -2.65 4.40
CA LEU A 182 -4.73 -3.29 4.69
C LEU A 182 -3.51 -2.47 4.25
N GLU A 183 -3.69 -1.51 3.34
CA GLU A 183 -2.61 -0.63 2.86
C GLU A 183 -2.24 0.42 3.90
N GLN A 184 -3.24 0.90 4.66
CA GLN A 184 -3.11 2.05 5.53
C GLN A 184 -3.23 1.66 7.01
N SER A 185 -2.52 2.38 7.86
CA SER A 185 -2.68 2.39 9.32
C SER A 185 -2.39 1.09 10.08
N LEU A 186 -2.09 -0.02 9.42
CA LEU A 186 -1.77 -1.29 10.10
C LEU A 186 -0.28 -1.59 10.00
N ASP A 187 0.37 -1.76 11.17
CA ASP A 187 1.74 -2.27 11.24
C ASP A 187 1.71 -3.79 11.26
N ILE A 188 1.59 -4.37 10.06
CA ILE A 188 1.43 -5.81 9.83
C ILE A 188 2.49 -6.32 8.87
N ASP A 189 2.72 -7.63 8.91
CA ASP A 189 3.83 -8.29 8.24
C ASP A 189 3.36 -9.61 7.64
N PHE A 190 3.38 -9.69 6.32
CA PHE A 190 3.08 -10.90 5.55
C PHE A 190 4.35 -11.62 5.07
N ASP A 191 4.25 -12.92 4.89
CA ASP A 191 5.31 -13.75 4.29
C ASP A 191 5.16 -13.81 2.76
N LEU A 192 3.92 -13.69 2.27
CA LEU A 192 3.56 -13.64 0.85
C LEU A 192 2.49 -12.57 0.63
N LEU A 193 2.58 -11.85 -0.47
CA LEU A 193 1.56 -10.88 -0.88
C LEU A 193 0.97 -11.26 -2.24
N ILE A 194 -0.34 -11.21 -2.34
CA ILE A 194 -1.09 -11.31 -3.60
C ILE A 194 -1.94 -10.05 -3.72
N THR A 195 -1.94 -9.39 -4.87
CA THR A 195 -2.66 -8.13 -4.99
C THR A 195 -3.22 -7.88 -6.38
N ASP A 196 -4.33 -7.16 -6.45
CA ASP A 196 -4.77 -6.55 -7.71
C ASP A 196 -3.74 -5.53 -8.18
N MET A 197 -3.67 -5.33 -9.50
CA MET A 197 -2.92 -4.21 -10.07
C MET A 197 -3.42 -2.88 -9.48
N SER A 198 -2.50 -2.02 -9.13
CA SER A 198 -2.75 -0.67 -8.61
C SER A 198 -1.66 0.30 -9.07
N PRO A 199 -1.86 1.63 -8.99
CA PRO A 199 -0.79 2.60 -9.21
C PRO A 199 0.45 2.29 -8.37
N VAL A 200 1.63 2.63 -8.89
CA VAL A 200 2.94 2.27 -8.28
C VAL A 200 3.04 2.71 -6.82
N ASP A 201 2.57 3.90 -6.49
CA ASP A 201 2.59 4.43 -5.13
C ASP A 201 1.78 3.57 -4.15
N LEU A 202 0.62 3.06 -4.57
CA LEU A 202 -0.20 2.14 -3.77
C LEU A 202 0.40 0.73 -3.76
N LEU A 203 0.95 0.27 -4.88
CA LEU A 203 1.63 -1.01 -4.95
C LEU A 203 2.82 -1.05 -3.98
N LEU A 204 3.62 0.01 -3.93
CA LEU A 204 4.71 0.14 -2.97
C LEU A 204 4.23 0.13 -1.51
N GLN A 205 3.08 0.76 -1.20
CA GLN A 205 2.49 0.70 0.14
C GLN A 205 2.04 -0.72 0.51
N ARG A 206 1.50 -1.49 -0.45
CA ARG A 206 1.13 -2.91 -0.27
C ARG A 206 2.37 -3.76 -0.06
N ILE A 207 3.38 -3.62 -0.92
CA ILE A 207 4.67 -4.31 -0.82
C ILE A 207 5.36 -3.98 0.51
N GLY A 208 5.22 -2.78 1.03
CA GLY A 208 5.70 -2.39 2.36
C GLY A 208 5.06 -3.16 3.53
N ARG A 209 4.11 -4.07 3.29
CA ARG A 209 3.55 -5.02 4.25
C ARG A 209 4.17 -6.40 4.15
N LEU A 210 5.02 -6.62 3.14
CA LEU A 210 5.70 -7.88 2.89
C LEU A 210 7.09 -7.83 3.54
N HIS A 211 7.43 -8.86 4.33
CA HIS A 211 8.70 -8.96 5.06
C HIS A 211 9.08 -7.68 5.83
N ARG A 212 8.06 -7.04 6.41
CA ARG A 212 8.21 -5.76 7.10
C ARG A 212 9.02 -5.82 8.39
N HIS A 213 8.91 -6.94 9.10
CA HIS A 213 9.61 -7.15 10.34
C HIS A 213 10.65 -8.26 10.22
N ASN A 214 11.77 -8.08 10.90
CA ASN A 214 12.79 -9.13 10.96
C ASN A 214 12.27 -10.31 11.77
N ARG A 215 12.10 -11.47 11.10
CA ARG A 215 11.68 -12.73 11.71
C ARG A 215 12.06 -13.93 10.85
N VAL A 216 12.11 -15.09 11.46
CA VAL A 216 12.27 -16.36 10.75
C VAL A 216 11.03 -16.61 9.89
N ARG A 217 11.23 -16.97 8.64
CA ARG A 217 10.18 -17.26 7.67
C ARG A 217 10.06 -18.77 7.43
N PRO A 218 8.87 -19.27 7.07
CA PRO A 218 8.72 -20.64 6.62
C PRO A 218 9.54 -20.90 5.35
N SER A 219 10.08 -22.11 5.25
CA SER A 219 10.83 -22.53 4.05
C SER A 219 9.98 -22.36 2.78
N GLY A 220 10.58 -21.74 1.76
CA GLY A 220 9.90 -21.38 0.51
C GLY A 220 9.26 -19.97 0.51
N LEU A 221 9.26 -19.28 1.67
CA LEU A 221 8.87 -17.88 1.82
C LEU A 221 10.00 -17.01 2.40
N ASP A 222 11.24 -17.49 2.29
CA ASP A 222 12.44 -16.81 2.79
C ASP A 222 12.74 -15.51 2.04
N ASN A 223 12.35 -15.44 0.77
CA ASN A 223 12.48 -14.26 -0.06
C ASN A 223 11.12 -13.57 -0.23
N PRO A 224 11.06 -12.23 -0.17
CA PRO A 224 9.81 -11.51 -0.36
C PRO A 224 9.30 -11.66 -1.80
N GLU A 225 8.10 -12.26 -1.95
CA GLU A 225 7.43 -12.43 -3.24
C GLU A 225 6.07 -11.75 -3.23
N CYS A 226 5.78 -10.99 -4.27
CA CYS A 226 4.49 -10.36 -4.50
C CYS A 226 3.91 -10.84 -5.84
N TYR A 227 2.70 -11.38 -5.80
CA TYR A 227 1.97 -11.79 -6.99
C TYR A 227 0.92 -10.74 -7.35
N ILE A 228 0.97 -10.28 -8.60
CA ILE A 228 -0.02 -9.37 -9.16
C ILE A 228 -1.07 -10.21 -9.91
N ILE A 229 -2.34 -10.05 -9.56
CA ILE A 229 -3.43 -10.77 -10.20
C ILE A 229 -3.61 -10.30 -11.62
N SER A 230 -3.41 -11.21 -12.59
CA SER A 230 -3.68 -10.98 -14.02
C SER A 230 -5.09 -11.46 -14.36
N ARG A 231 -5.84 -10.60 -15.02
CA ARG A 231 -7.18 -10.89 -15.51
C ARG A 231 -7.14 -10.82 -17.00
N GLY A 232 -6.93 -11.81 -17.72
CA GLY A 232 -7.02 -11.82 -19.20
C GLY A 232 -7.58 -10.53 -19.83
N ASP A 233 -8.38 -10.65 -20.89
CA ASP A 233 -8.99 -9.50 -21.58
C ASP A 233 -10.31 -8.99 -20.93
N GLU A 234 -10.73 -9.50 -19.77
CA GLU A 234 -11.90 -8.98 -19.06
C GLU A 234 -11.61 -7.57 -18.53
N LYS A 235 -12.62 -6.69 -18.67
CA LYS A 235 -12.56 -5.30 -18.21
C LYS A 235 -12.10 -5.24 -16.75
N ASP A 236 -10.85 -4.87 -16.55
CA ASP A 236 -10.27 -4.76 -15.24
C ASP A 236 -11.02 -3.67 -14.45
N THR A 237 -11.76 -4.09 -13.41
CA THR A 237 -12.48 -3.15 -12.53
C THR A 237 -11.53 -2.17 -11.84
N SER A 238 -10.24 -2.46 -11.79
CA SER A 238 -9.20 -1.52 -11.35
C SER A 238 -9.14 -0.27 -12.23
N GLU A 239 -9.46 -0.39 -13.54
CA GLU A 239 -9.57 0.76 -14.46
C GLU A 239 -10.67 1.73 -14.03
N LEU A 240 -11.75 1.24 -13.43
CA LEU A 240 -12.84 2.09 -12.91
C LEU A 240 -12.44 2.84 -11.63
N ILE A 241 -11.53 2.27 -10.86
CA ILE A 241 -11.08 2.84 -9.58
C ILE A 241 -9.93 3.81 -9.82
N TYR A 242 -8.90 3.40 -10.54
CA TYR A 242 -7.66 4.17 -10.68
C TYR A 242 -7.51 4.90 -12.02
N GLY A 243 -8.37 4.58 -12.98
CA GLY A 243 -8.29 5.11 -14.34
C GLY A 243 -7.31 4.35 -15.22
N ARG A 244 -7.74 4.09 -16.45
CA ARG A 244 -7.01 3.27 -17.44
C ARG A 244 -5.60 3.79 -17.73
N TYR A 245 -5.42 5.10 -17.70
CA TYR A 245 -4.14 5.73 -18.03
C TYR A 245 -3.08 5.46 -16.95
N LEU A 246 -3.44 5.57 -15.66
CA LEU A 246 -2.51 5.32 -14.55
C LEU A 246 -2.02 3.87 -14.53
N LEU A 247 -2.91 2.91 -14.76
CA LEU A 247 -2.55 1.49 -14.79
C LEU A 247 -1.71 1.10 -16.01
N LYS A 248 -1.87 1.79 -17.15
CA LYS A 248 -1.07 1.52 -18.36
C LYS A 248 0.33 2.12 -18.29
N ALA A 249 0.49 3.28 -17.69
CA ALA A 249 1.79 3.89 -17.49
C ALA A 249 2.71 3.01 -16.65
N ASP A 250 2.14 2.28 -15.67
CA ASP A 250 2.89 1.45 -14.74
C ASP A 250 3.27 0.06 -15.30
N LYS A 251 2.58 -0.44 -16.33
CA LYS A 251 2.89 -1.75 -16.94
C LYS A 251 4.23 -1.80 -17.70
N GLY A 252 4.83 -0.64 -18.00
CA GLY A 252 6.08 -0.52 -18.75
C GLY A 252 7.34 -0.27 -17.92
N SER A 253 7.27 -0.15 -16.60
CA SER A 253 8.37 0.37 -15.77
C SER A 253 8.59 -0.37 -14.45
N VAL A 254 8.30 -1.66 -14.37
CA VAL A 254 8.54 -2.42 -13.12
C VAL A 254 9.85 -3.21 -13.22
N GLU A 255 10.97 -2.50 -13.28
CA GLU A 255 12.24 -2.90 -12.68
C GLU A 255 12.38 -2.07 -11.39
N LEU A 256 12.16 -2.70 -10.25
CA LEU A 256 12.41 -2.15 -8.91
C LEU A 256 13.82 -2.47 -8.47
#